data_2196936feeec050e6241d585e78c1ca5
#
_entry.id   2196936feeec050e6241d585e78c1ca5
#
_cell.length_a   1.000
_cell.length_b   1.000
_cell.length_c   1.000
_cell.angle_alpha   90.00
_cell.angle_beta   90.00
_cell.angle_gamma   90.00
#
_symmetry.space_group_name_H-M   'P 1'
#
loop_
_entity.id
_entity.type
_entity.pdbx_description
1 polymer ?
#
loop_
_entity_poly.entity_id
_entity_poly.type
_entity_poly.pdbx_seq_one_letter_code
_entity_poly.pdbx_strand_id
1 'polypeptide(L)'
;ANARTLCRSCGILLMNTPRIPLFLAIAGALPLVYAALLNVGLPPVAELQPWLPYWDDGAGLMLNYGRIILVFMAGVLWGFATLSTGKMTLLVYGLSIAPALYVFFYVHTPQDLLYGFGAVFVLDLVFWRLRLAPPWWLGLRLPLTIIVCACLWFGAPV
;
A
#
# COMPACT_ATOMS: atom_id res chain seq x y z
N ALA A 1 -23.18 -8.29 -21.22
CA ALA A 1 -21.76 -8.00 -21.01
C ALA A 1 -21.02 -9.33 -20.94
N ASN A 2 -20.14 -9.59 -21.91
CA ASN A 2 -19.54 -10.91 -22.16
C ASN A 2 -18.36 -11.15 -21.21
N ALA A 3 -18.32 -12.30 -20.51
CA ALA A 3 -17.22 -12.75 -19.64
C ALA A 3 -15.85 -12.72 -20.32
N ARG A 4 -15.78 -12.84 -21.66
CA ARG A 4 -14.56 -12.72 -22.45
C ARG A 4 -13.98 -11.30 -22.47
N THR A 5 -14.79 -10.26 -22.29
CA THR A 5 -14.32 -8.87 -22.23
C THR A 5 -13.66 -8.57 -20.89
N LEU A 6 -14.17 -9.14 -19.80
CA LEU A 6 -13.60 -9.00 -18.45
C LEU A 6 -12.25 -9.73 -18.33
N CYS A 7 -12.10 -10.91 -18.93
CA CYS A 7 -10.85 -11.67 -18.91
C CYS A 7 -9.74 -10.99 -19.73
N ARG A 8 -10.10 -10.36 -20.85
CA ARG A 8 -9.15 -9.60 -21.69
C ARG A 8 -8.65 -8.32 -20.97
N SER A 9 -9.53 -7.66 -20.22
CA SER A 9 -9.16 -6.46 -19.42
C SER A 9 -8.24 -6.80 -18.24
N CYS A 10 -8.40 -7.97 -17.62
CA CYS A 10 -7.55 -8.43 -16.52
C CYS A 10 -6.11 -8.78 -17.01
N GLY A 11 -5.98 -9.40 -18.19
CA GLY A 11 -4.68 -9.71 -18.79
C GLY A 11 -3.90 -8.48 -19.26
N ILE A 12 -4.59 -7.41 -19.66
CA ILE A 12 -3.96 -6.14 -20.10
C ILE A 12 -3.44 -5.34 -18.90
N LEU A 13 -4.06 -5.47 -17.72
CA LEU A 13 -3.65 -4.79 -16.48
C LEU A 13 -2.25 -5.20 -15.98
N LEU A 14 -1.88 -6.47 -16.19
CA LEU A 14 -0.58 -7.00 -15.72
C LEU A 14 0.56 -6.79 -16.73
N MET A 15 0.27 -6.58 -18.01
CA MET A 15 1.29 -6.61 -19.07
C MET A 15 2.00 -5.28 -19.34
N ASN A 16 1.61 -4.17 -18.72
CA ASN A 16 2.16 -2.84 -19.09
C ASN A 16 2.63 -1.98 -17.88
N THR A 17 2.94 -2.63 -16.74
CA THR A 17 3.50 -1.90 -15.59
C THR A 17 4.95 -1.50 -15.90
N PRO A 18 5.31 -0.21 -15.82
CA PRO A 18 6.69 0.23 -16.05
C PRO A 18 7.63 -0.44 -15.04
N ARG A 19 8.81 -0.89 -15.50
CA ARG A 19 9.75 -1.67 -14.69
C ARG A 19 10.31 -0.89 -13.50
N ILE A 20 10.56 0.40 -13.68
CA ILE A 20 11.16 1.25 -12.63
C ILE A 20 10.20 1.43 -11.44
N PRO A 21 8.92 1.84 -11.60
CA PRO A 21 7.98 1.89 -10.49
C PRO A 21 7.76 0.53 -9.82
N LEU A 22 7.73 -0.56 -10.59
CA LEU A 22 7.59 -1.90 -10.02
C LEU A 22 8.77 -2.26 -9.12
N PHE A 23 10.00 -2.03 -9.58
CA PHE A 23 11.20 -2.30 -8.78
C PHE A 23 11.24 -1.48 -7.49
N LEU A 24 10.97 -0.18 -7.58
CA LEU A 24 10.93 0.71 -6.42
C LEU A 24 9.83 0.33 -5.43
N ALA A 25 8.68 -0.10 -5.93
CA ALA A 25 7.57 -0.51 -5.09
C ALA A 25 7.86 -1.83 -4.35
N ILE A 26 8.51 -2.81 -5.01
CA ILE A 26 8.98 -4.04 -4.36
C ILE A 26 10.05 -3.70 -3.31
N ALA A 27 11.03 -2.86 -3.64
CA ALA A 27 12.04 -2.40 -2.69
C ALA A 27 11.40 -1.71 -1.47
N GLY A 28 10.35 -0.91 -1.69
CA GLY A 28 9.57 -0.27 -0.63
C GLY A 28 8.77 -1.25 0.25
N ALA A 29 8.50 -2.47 -0.19
CA ALA A 29 7.86 -3.49 0.63
C ALA A 29 8.84 -4.25 1.55
N LEU A 30 10.15 -4.23 1.25
CA LEU A 30 11.16 -5.00 2.00
C LEU A 30 11.19 -4.72 3.50
N PRO A 31 11.09 -3.47 4.00
CA PRO A 31 11.09 -3.23 5.45
C PRO A 31 9.90 -3.85 6.17
N LEU A 32 8.71 -3.93 5.53
CA LEU A 32 7.56 -4.61 6.11
C LEU A 32 7.73 -6.13 6.13
N VAL A 33 8.29 -6.70 5.06
CA VAL A 33 8.63 -8.13 5.02
C VAL A 33 9.65 -8.45 6.12
N TYR A 34 10.69 -7.62 6.27
CA TYR A 34 11.68 -7.77 7.32
C TYR A 34 11.05 -7.71 8.72
N ALA A 35 10.17 -6.74 8.99
CA ALA A 35 9.46 -6.62 10.25
C ALA A 35 8.59 -7.85 10.55
N ALA A 36 7.90 -8.39 9.54
CA ALA A 36 7.11 -9.60 9.69
C ALA A 36 7.99 -10.83 10.03
N LEU A 37 9.15 -10.97 9.38
CA LEU A 37 10.11 -12.05 9.65
C LEU A 37 10.70 -11.96 11.07
N LEU A 38 10.98 -10.73 11.56
CA LEU A 38 11.41 -10.51 12.95
C LEU A 38 10.37 -11.02 13.95
N ASN A 39 9.10 -10.70 13.74
CA ASN A 39 8.03 -11.12 14.65
C ASN A 39 7.79 -12.63 14.65
N VAL A 40 8.08 -13.32 13.55
CA VAL A 40 7.99 -14.78 13.45
C VAL A 40 9.24 -15.48 14.00
N GLY A 41 10.30 -14.73 14.34
CA GLY A 41 11.53 -15.28 14.96
C GLY A 41 12.40 -16.09 14.02
N LEU A 42 12.41 -15.78 12.71
CA LEU A 42 13.24 -16.51 11.74
C LEU A 42 14.74 -16.19 11.91
N PRO A 43 15.63 -17.20 12.03
CA PRO A 43 17.06 -17.03 12.37
C PRO A 43 17.87 -16.10 11.47
N PRO A 44 17.73 -16.10 10.12
CA PRO A 44 18.56 -15.24 9.27
C PRO A 44 18.34 -13.75 9.50
N VAL A 45 17.23 -13.38 10.14
CA VAL A 45 16.90 -11.98 10.44
C VAL A 45 17.62 -11.49 11.69
N ALA A 46 17.84 -12.37 12.68
CA ALA A 46 18.61 -12.06 13.89
C ALA A 46 20.08 -11.74 13.59
N GLU A 47 20.67 -12.33 12.55
CA GLU A 47 22.05 -12.06 12.14
C GLU A 47 22.21 -10.67 11.49
N LEU A 48 21.16 -10.09 10.93
CA LEU A 48 21.18 -8.75 10.36
C LEU A 48 20.98 -7.63 11.41
N GLN A 49 20.52 -7.98 12.60
CA GLN A 49 20.21 -7.06 13.70
C GLN A 49 21.40 -6.16 14.11
N PRO A 50 22.67 -6.63 14.17
CA PRO A 50 23.82 -5.76 14.48
C PRO A 50 24.06 -4.65 13.47
N TRP A 51 23.60 -4.83 12.23
CA TRP A 51 23.73 -3.85 11.14
C TRP A 51 22.55 -2.87 11.07
N LEU A 52 21.44 -3.17 11.80
CA LEU A 52 20.20 -2.43 11.82
C LEU A 52 19.81 -2.11 13.28
N PRO A 53 20.62 -1.32 14.03
CA PRO A 53 20.54 -1.20 15.49
C PRO A 53 19.25 -0.60 16.05
N TYR A 54 18.37 -0.06 15.20
CA TYR A 54 17.07 0.51 15.61
C TYR A 54 15.88 -0.37 15.21
N TRP A 55 16.11 -1.59 14.70
CA TRP A 55 15.10 -2.47 14.12
C TRP A 55 15.04 -3.81 14.84
N ASP A 56 15.12 -3.78 16.16
CA ASP A 56 15.02 -4.94 17.05
C ASP A 56 13.57 -5.27 17.43
N ASP A 57 12.66 -4.28 17.33
CA ASP A 57 11.22 -4.45 17.54
C ASP A 57 10.48 -4.53 16.20
N GLY A 58 10.12 -5.75 15.79
CA GLY A 58 9.39 -6.00 14.54
C GLY A 58 8.00 -5.34 14.53
N ALA A 59 7.29 -5.30 15.67
CA ALA A 59 5.98 -4.69 15.76
C ALA A 59 6.06 -3.16 15.64
N GLY A 60 7.01 -2.54 16.34
CA GLY A 60 7.27 -1.11 16.24
C GLY A 60 7.72 -0.70 14.85
N LEU A 61 8.61 -1.48 14.22
CA LEU A 61 9.03 -1.24 12.83
C LEU A 61 7.84 -1.34 11.87
N MET A 62 7.03 -2.39 11.99
CA MET A 62 5.84 -2.61 11.17
C MET A 62 4.87 -1.44 11.28
N LEU A 63 4.61 -0.98 12.50
CA LEU A 63 3.69 0.13 12.77
C LEU A 63 4.22 1.46 12.21
N ASN A 64 5.47 1.81 12.51
CA ASN A 64 6.05 3.07 12.10
C ASN A 64 6.23 3.16 10.58
N TYR A 65 6.79 2.13 9.98
CA TYR A 65 6.98 2.09 8.53
C TYR A 65 5.64 2.01 7.79
N GLY A 66 4.70 1.20 8.28
CA GLY A 66 3.35 1.10 7.71
C GLY A 66 2.61 2.44 7.71
N ARG A 67 2.72 3.24 8.79
CA ARG A 67 2.18 4.60 8.85
C ARG A 67 2.78 5.49 7.77
N ILE A 68 4.11 5.46 7.60
CA ILE A 68 4.80 6.27 6.58
C ILE A 68 4.30 5.90 5.17
N ILE A 69 4.21 4.61 4.85
CA ILE A 69 3.72 4.16 3.54
C ILE A 69 2.27 4.56 3.32
N LEU A 70 1.41 4.46 4.35
CA LEU A 70 0.00 4.82 4.22
C LEU A 70 -0.20 6.32 3.97
N VAL A 71 0.59 7.18 4.66
CA VAL A 71 0.60 8.63 4.42
C VAL A 71 1.18 8.96 3.04
N PHE A 72 2.26 8.27 2.63
CA PHE A 72 2.80 8.41 1.28
C PHE A 72 1.75 8.11 0.21
N MET A 73 0.94 7.07 0.42
CA MET A 73 -0.16 6.73 -0.50
C MET A 73 -1.24 7.80 -0.56
N ALA A 74 -1.55 8.47 0.56
CA ALA A 74 -2.43 9.64 0.54
C ALA A 74 -1.88 10.75 -0.37
N GLY A 75 -0.56 10.99 -0.31
CA GLY A 75 0.12 11.94 -1.22
C GLY A 75 0.03 11.54 -2.70
N VAL A 76 0.12 10.24 -3.02
CA VAL A 76 -0.07 9.75 -4.39
C VAL A 76 -1.50 9.99 -4.87
N LEU A 77 -2.51 9.69 -4.04
CA LEU A 77 -3.91 9.98 -4.35
C LEU A 77 -4.16 11.48 -4.53
N TRP A 78 -3.52 12.33 -3.72
CA TRP A 78 -3.54 13.78 -3.89
C TRP A 78 -2.99 14.19 -5.27
N GLY A 79 -1.85 13.60 -5.68
CA GLY A 79 -1.29 13.81 -7.01
C GLY A 79 -2.28 13.44 -8.13
N PHE A 80 -3.01 12.34 -8.00
CA PHE A 80 -4.07 11.97 -8.96
C PHE A 80 -5.26 12.94 -8.90
N ALA A 81 -5.61 13.46 -7.71
CA ALA A 81 -6.70 14.40 -7.53
C ALA A 81 -6.47 15.71 -8.32
N THR A 82 -5.22 16.10 -8.59
CA THR A 82 -4.89 17.29 -9.40
C THR A 82 -5.42 17.21 -10.83
N LEU A 83 -5.70 16.01 -11.33
CA LEU A 83 -6.26 15.78 -12.67
C LEU A 83 -7.78 15.94 -12.70
N SER A 84 -8.43 16.07 -11.54
CA SER A 84 -9.89 16.22 -11.46
C SER A 84 -10.33 17.64 -11.80
N THR A 85 -11.50 17.76 -12.45
CA THR A 85 -12.10 19.03 -12.83
C THR A 85 -13.58 19.08 -12.48
N GLY A 86 -14.12 20.28 -12.28
CA GLY A 86 -15.53 20.50 -12.07
C GLY A 86 -16.03 20.20 -10.64
N LYS A 87 -17.30 19.82 -10.48
CA LYS A 87 -17.95 19.70 -9.18
C LYS A 87 -17.41 18.56 -8.30
N MET A 88 -16.77 17.56 -8.89
CA MET A 88 -16.20 16.41 -8.16
C MET A 88 -14.84 16.70 -7.51
N THR A 89 -14.19 17.80 -7.89
CA THR A 89 -12.82 18.13 -7.44
C THR A 89 -12.71 18.16 -5.92
N LEU A 90 -13.62 18.82 -5.21
CA LEU A 90 -13.60 18.90 -3.74
C LEU A 90 -13.69 17.52 -3.09
N LEU A 91 -14.59 16.66 -3.60
CA LEU A 91 -14.76 15.29 -3.09
C LEU A 91 -13.48 14.46 -3.28
N VAL A 92 -12.88 14.51 -4.49
CA VAL A 92 -11.69 13.74 -4.82
C VAL A 92 -10.49 14.17 -3.97
N TYR A 93 -10.30 15.48 -3.77
CA TYR A 93 -9.26 15.99 -2.84
C TYR A 93 -9.54 15.57 -1.39
N GLY A 94 -10.80 15.65 -0.93
CA GLY A 94 -11.18 15.19 0.41
C GLY A 94 -10.88 13.71 0.62
N LEU A 95 -11.21 12.86 -0.36
CA LEU A 95 -10.91 11.43 -0.32
C LEU A 95 -9.41 11.14 -0.32
N SER A 96 -8.61 11.94 -1.01
CA SER A 96 -7.14 11.74 -1.05
C SER A 96 -6.46 12.02 0.29
N ILE A 97 -7.00 12.91 1.11
CA ILE A 97 -6.45 13.23 2.44
C ILE A 97 -6.89 12.20 3.50
N ALA A 98 -8.03 11.54 3.31
CA ALA A 98 -8.63 10.66 4.29
C ALA A 98 -7.66 9.60 4.88
N PRO A 99 -6.77 8.93 4.09
CA PRO A 99 -5.84 7.98 4.65
C PRO A 99 -4.80 8.60 5.60
N ALA A 100 -4.35 9.82 5.33
CA ALA A 100 -3.41 10.52 6.20
C ALA A 100 -4.06 10.91 7.54
N LEU A 101 -5.31 11.38 7.51
CA LEU A 101 -6.10 11.66 8.71
C LEU A 101 -6.39 10.39 9.49
N TYR A 102 -6.70 9.28 8.79
CA TYR A 102 -6.88 7.99 9.44
C TYR A 102 -5.62 7.55 10.20
N VAL A 103 -4.44 7.70 9.60
CA VAL A 103 -3.17 7.38 10.27
C VAL A 103 -2.99 8.25 11.52
N PHE A 104 -3.27 9.53 11.42
CA PHE A 104 -3.07 10.47 12.52
C PHE A 104 -3.97 10.18 13.73
N PHE A 105 -5.26 9.87 13.49
CA PHE A 105 -6.23 9.73 14.57
C PHE A 105 -6.45 8.30 15.06
N TYR A 106 -6.29 7.29 14.20
CA TYR A 106 -6.81 5.95 14.47
C TYR A 106 -5.75 4.83 14.42
N VAL A 107 -4.61 5.03 13.77
CA VAL A 107 -3.62 3.95 13.65
C VAL A 107 -2.73 3.89 14.88
N HIS A 108 -2.97 2.89 15.73
CA HIS A 108 -2.19 2.64 16.95
C HIS A 108 -1.57 1.23 16.96
N THR A 109 -2.10 0.32 16.15
CA THR A 109 -1.68 -1.07 16.08
C THR A 109 -1.39 -1.51 14.63
N PRO A 110 -0.62 -2.59 14.40
CA PRO A 110 -0.45 -3.16 13.06
C PRO A 110 -1.78 -3.59 12.41
N GLN A 111 -2.77 -3.99 13.21
CA GLN A 111 -4.10 -4.36 12.72
C GLN A 111 -4.83 -3.15 12.11
N ASP A 112 -4.69 -1.97 12.70
CA ASP A 112 -5.30 -0.75 12.15
C ASP A 112 -4.74 -0.43 10.77
N LEU A 113 -3.44 -0.72 10.54
CA LEU A 113 -2.83 -0.58 9.22
C LEU A 113 -3.47 -1.48 8.17
N LEU A 114 -3.88 -2.69 8.54
CA LEU A 114 -4.56 -3.61 7.62
C LEU A 114 -5.84 -2.98 7.06
N TYR A 115 -6.66 -2.39 7.92
CA TYR A 115 -7.86 -1.65 7.49
C TYR A 115 -7.50 -0.42 6.64
N GLY A 116 -6.46 0.31 7.03
CA GLY A 116 -5.96 1.47 6.27
C GLY A 116 -5.52 1.11 4.85
N PHE A 117 -4.72 0.05 4.68
CA PHE A 117 -4.28 -0.41 3.35
C PHE A 117 -5.43 -0.94 2.52
N GLY A 118 -6.39 -1.64 3.12
CA GLY A 118 -7.62 -2.06 2.46
C GLY A 118 -8.43 -0.87 1.95
N ALA A 119 -8.63 0.15 2.80
CA ALA A 119 -9.34 1.37 2.43
C ALA A 119 -8.65 2.15 1.30
N VAL A 120 -7.30 2.29 1.36
CA VAL A 120 -6.53 2.93 0.29
C VAL A 120 -6.65 2.15 -1.02
N PHE A 121 -6.66 0.82 -0.98
CA PHE A 121 -6.87 0.03 -2.19
C PHE A 121 -8.26 0.28 -2.82
N VAL A 122 -9.29 0.42 -2.00
CA VAL A 122 -10.63 0.81 -2.48
C VAL A 122 -10.60 2.21 -3.13
N LEU A 123 -9.89 3.17 -2.51
CA LEU A 123 -9.70 4.50 -3.11
C LEU A 123 -8.92 4.43 -4.43
N ASP A 124 -7.83 3.63 -4.52
CA ASP A 124 -7.11 3.40 -5.77
C ASP A 124 -8.06 2.92 -6.89
N LEU A 125 -8.98 2.00 -6.55
CA LEU A 125 -9.97 1.49 -7.50
C LEU A 125 -10.96 2.58 -7.94
N VAL A 126 -11.40 3.43 -7.01
CA VAL A 126 -12.27 4.59 -7.32
C VAL A 126 -11.56 5.58 -8.24
N PHE A 127 -10.33 5.97 -7.91
CA PHE A 127 -9.54 6.90 -8.72
C PHE A 127 -9.23 6.33 -10.11
N TRP A 128 -8.96 5.04 -10.21
CA TRP A 128 -8.78 4.37 -11.49
C TRP A 128 -10.06 4.37 -12.33
N ARG A 129 -11.24 4.10 -11.73
CA ARG A 129 -12.53 4.17 -12.41
C ARG A 129 -12.87 5.57 -12.89
N LEU A 130 -12.50 6.59 -12.12
CA LEU A 130 -12.64 8.01 -12.50
C LEU A 130 -11.61 8.44 -13.56
N ARG A 131 -10.72 7.53 -14.01
CA ARG A 131 -9.63 7.78 -14.97
C ARG A 131 -8.62 8.85 -14.49
N LEU A 132 -8.48 9.02 -13.19
CA LEU A 132 -7.48 9.90 -12.58
C LEU A 132 -6.14 9.18 -12.35
N ALA A 133 -6.16 7.85 -12.16
CA ALA A 133 -4.96 7.04 -12.04
C ALA A 133 -4.56 6.42 -13.41
N PRO A 134 -3.26 6.18 -13.65
CA PRO A 134 -2.77 5.53 -14.86
C PRO A 134 -3.36 4.11 -15.03
N PRO A 135 -3.53 3.62 -16.29
CA PRO A 135 -4.10 2.28 -16.54
C PRO A 135 -3.34 1.13 -15.89
N TRP A 136 -2.01 1.25 -15.77
CA TRP A 136 -1.12 0.24 -15.15
C TRP A 136 -1.11 0.27 -13.62
N TRP A 137 -1.68 1.32 -12.99
CA TRP A 137 -1.60 1.56 -11.55
C TRP A 137 -2.12 0.39 -10.72
N LEU A 138 -3.30 -0.13 -11.04
CA LEU A 138 -3.88 -1.26 -10.30
C LEU A 138 -3.07 -2.55 -10.43
N GLY A 139 -2.41 -2.78 -11.57
CA GLY A 139 -1.50 -3.91 -11.77
C GLY A 139 -0.30 -3.88 -10.83
N LEU A 140 0.18 -2.68 -10.46
CA LEU A 140 1.22 -2.48 -9.46
C LEU A 140 0.66 -2.60 -8.04
N ARG A 141 -0.48 -1.98 -7.77
CA ARG A 141 -1.05 -1.83 -6.42
C ARG A 141 -1.59 -3.14 -5.86
N LEU A 142 -2.24 -3.96 -6.67
CA LEU A 142 -2.85 -5.21 -6.21
C LEU A 142 -1.83 -6.17 -5.57
N PRO A 143 -0.72 -6.57 -6.24
CA PRO A 143 0.25 -7.47 -5.64
C PRO A 143 0.93 -6.86 -4.41
N LEU A 144 1.23 -5.56 -4.41
CA LEU A 144 1.81 -4.89 -3.26
C LEU A 144 0.86 -4.88 -2.06
N THR A 145 -0.41 -4.57 -2.28
CA THR A 145 -1.41 -4.59 -1.20
C THR A 145 -1.55 -5.99 -0.62
N ILE A 146 -1.54 -7.03 -1.45
CA ILE A 146 -1.58 -8.43 -0.99
C ILE A 146 -0.35 -8.74 -0.11
N ILE A 147 0.86 -8.38 -0.55
CA ILE A 147 2.10 -8.60 0.21
C ILE A 147 2.03 -7.86 1.55
N VAL A 148 1.67 -6.58 1.55
CA VAL A 148 1.59 -5.75 2.75
C VAL A 148 0.54 -6.31 3.72
N CYS A 149 -0.66 -6.65 3.24
CA CYS A 149 -1.71 -7.22 4.08
C CYS A 149 -1.33 -8.60 4.64
N ALA A 150 -0.63 -9.43 3.86
CA ALA A 150 -0.12 -10.70 4.35
C ALA A 150 0.94 -10.49 5.46
N CYS A 151 1.89 -9.56 5.27
CA CYS A 151 2.88 -9.23 6.30
C CYS A 151 2.21 -8.73 7.59
N LEU A 152 1.19 -7.86 7.47
CA LEU A 152 0.44 -7.34 8.62
C LEU A 152 -0.40 -8.42 9.32
N TRP A 153 -0.96 -9.35 8.56
CA TRP A 153 -1.80 -10.43 9.12
C TRP A 153 -0.97 -11.49 9.85
N PHE A 154 0.11 -11.96 9.22
CA PHE A 154 0.95 -13.04 9.78
C PHE A 154 2.06 -12.54 10.69
N GLY A 155 2.53 -11.32 10.51
CA GLY A 155 3.61 -10.72 11.28
C GLY A 155 3.16 -9.87 12.46
N ALA A 156 1.85 -9.60 12.62
CA ALA A 156 1.37 -8.89 13.81
C ALA A 156 1.47 -9.82 15.03
N PRO A 157 2.07 -9.37 16.14
CA PRO A 157 2.03 -10.14 17.37
C PRO A 157 0.58 -10.30 17.83
N VAL A 158 0.22 -11.51 18.23
CA VAL A 158 -1.10 -11.87 18.80
C VAL A 158 -1.19 -11.34 20.22
#